data_8db6c9962dc8921ba9f20c67d0002dae
#
_entry.id   8db6c9962dc8921ba9f20c67d0002dae
#
_cell.length_a   1.000
_cell.length_b   1.000
_cell.length_c   1.000
_cell.angle_alpha   90.00
_cell.angle_beta   90.00
_cell.angle_gamma   90.00
#
_symmetry.space_group_name_H-M   'P 1'
#
loop_
_entity.id
_entity.type
_entity.pdbx_description
1 polymer ?
#
loop_
_entity_poly.entity_id
_entity_poly.type
_entity_poly.pdbx_seq_one_letter_code
_entity_poly.pdbx_strand_id
1 'polypeptide(L)'
;MKDVRLVLCDIDGTLIVTGQPLSARTKDMLNRLHEHGVLVGIASGRSVDQQLIHQADQWNLGWQFDVVIGMNGGELWDGLSQKRSDYFKLKKEWIKEIIELMAPFNLNPFMYYHDVMLCLREDEAIKQSSLRNQIKAQYVKDVSEFWSEDNAKIMFRMKEEQMPEVEAYVASHPSPDYHAFKTQANLIEFCDRRINKSVAMLAFCKGHNLPIESVMAFGDMSNDRELLKEAGWGVCLLNGSDDTKACADEITEKPCGEDGFADYVEKHILIPRGW
;
A
#
# COMPACT_ATOMS: atom_id res chain seq x y z
N MET A 1 -21.63 -9.88 17.76
CA MET A 1 -21.09 -9.93 16.38
C MET A 1 -20.75 -8.51 15.98
N LYS A 2 -19.53 -8.23 15.52
CA LYS A 2 -19.17 -6.88 15.03
C LYS A 2 -19.94 -6.58 13.73
N ASP A 3 -20.47 -5.37 13.59
CA ASP A 3 -21.18 -4.94 12.38
C ASP A 3 -20.17 -4.48 11.31
N VAL A 4 -19.54 -5.44 10.62
CA VAL A 4 -18.58 -5.14 9.55
C VAL A 4 -19.34 -4.68 8.31
N ARG A 5 -19.04 -3.45 7.85
CA ARG A 5 -19.63 -2.80 6.69
C ARG A 5 -18.62 -2.48 5.59
N LEU A 6 -17.32 -2.42 5.94
CA LEU A 6 -16.21 -2.27 5.00
C LEU A 6 -15.12 -3.27 5.36
N VAL A 7 -14.64 -4.00 4.36
CA VAL A 7 -13.41 -4.82 4.43
C VAL A 7 -12.37 -4.16 3.55
N LEU A 8 -11.24 -3.73 4.14
CA LEU A 8 -10.16 -3.04 3.46
C LEU A 8 -8.86 -3.85 3.59
N CYS A 9 -8.24 -4.20 2.48
CA CYS A 9 -7.12 -5.14 2.45
C CYS A 9 -5.88 -4.55 1.77
N ASP A 10 -4.70 -4.77 2.34
CA ASP A 10 -3.48 -4.74 1.55
C ASP A 10 -3.50 -5.83 0.48
N ILE A 11 -2.61 -5.74 -0.51
CA ILE A 11 -2.56 -6.65 -1.65
C ILE A 11 -1.46 -7.69 -1.48
N ASP A 12 -0.20 -7.25 -1.50
CA ASP A 12 0.98 -8.11 -1.61
C ASP A 12 1.39 -8.69 -0.25
N GLY A 13 1.20 -9.97 -0.04
CA GLY A 13 1.40 -10.66 1.24
C GLY A 13 0.13 -10.77 2.09
N THR A 14 -0.96 -10.14 1.65
CA THR A 14 -2.27 -10.15 2.32
C THR A 14 -3.33 -10.87 1.49
N LEU A 15 -3.70 -10.35 0.32
CA LEU A 15 -4.66 -11.01 -0.60
C LEU A 15 -3.97 -11.95 -1.58
N ILE A 16 -2.75 -11.65 -2.00
CA ILE A 16 -1.95 -12.45 -2.91
C ILE A 16 -0.53 -12.65 -2.39
N VAL A 17 0.06 -13.80 -2.66
CA VAL A 17 1.51 -13.96 -2.57
C VAL A 17 2.13 -13.14 -3.69
N THR A 18 3.10 -12.29 -3.36
CA THR A 18 3.73 -11.38 -4.33
C THR A 18 4.18 -12.12 -5.59
N GLY A 19 3.70 -11.64 -6.74
CA GLY A 19 4.00 -12.24 -8.05
C GLY A 19 3.13 -13.45 -8.42
N GLN A 20 2.16 -13.84 -7.57
CA GLN A 20 1.22 -14.91 -7.89
C GLN A 20 -0.19 -14.35 -8.18
N PRO A 21 -1.03 -15.10 -8.91
CA PRO A 21 -2.42 -14.73 -9.12
C PRO A 21 -3.23 -14.82 -7.82
N LEU A 22 -4.36 -14.10 -7.78
CA LEU A 22 -5.36 -14.21 -6.71
C LEU A 22 -5.87 -15.67 -6.66
N SER A 23 -5.90 -16.27 -5.47
CA SER A 23 -6.44 -17.62 -5.30
C SER A 23 -7.95 -17.67 -5.58
N ALA A 24 -8.44 -18.82 -6.05
CA ALA A 24 -9.87 -19.01 -6.28
C ALA A 24 -10.69 -18.84 -4.99
N ARG A 25 -10.14 -19.24 -3.84
CA ARG A 25 -10.81 -19.15 -2.54
C ARG A 25 -10.87 -17.69 -2.06
N THR A 26 -9.77 -16.94 -2.15
CA THR A 26 -9.76 -15.50 -1.82
C THR A 26 -10.73 -14.73 -2.72
N LYS A 27 -10.74 -15.03 -4.03
CA LYS A 27 -11.70 -14.46 -4.97
C LYS A 27 -13.15 -14.73 -4.57
N ASP A 28 -13.49 -15.98 -4.19
CA ASP A 28 -14.83 -16.36 -3.74
C ASP A 28 -15.26 -15.54 -2.51
N MET A 29 -14.36 -15.37 -1.53
CA MET A 29 -14.67 -14.58 -0.32
C MET A 29 -14.92 -13.10 -0.63
N LEU A 30 -14.13 -12.51 -1.52
CA LEU A 30 -14.34 -11.12 -1.97
C LEU A 30 -15.71 -10.96 -2.65
N ASN A 31 -16.07 -11.91 -3.55
CA ASN A 31 -17.36 -11.90 -4.21
C ASN A 31 -18.53 -12.03 -3.22
N ARG A 32 -18.45 -12.95 -2.28
CA ARG A 32 -19.49 -13.15 -1.25
C ARG A 32 -19.67 -11.94 -0.35
N LEU A 33 -18.58 -11.28 0.05
CA LEU A 33 -18.66 -10.01 0.80
C LEU A 33 -19.44 -8.96 -0.01
N HIS A 34 -19.04 -8.76 -1.28
CA HIS A 34 -19.71 -7.81 -2.17
C HIS A 34 -21.18 -8.14 -2.42
N GLU A 35 -21.52 -9.42 -2.70
CA GLU A 35 -22.89 -9.89 -2.91
C GLU A 35 -23.81 -9.66 -1.71
N HIS A 36 -23.26 -9.68 -0.50
CA HIS A 36 -23.98 -9.39 0.74
C HIS A 36 -23.93 -7.91 1.16
N GLY A 37 -23.48 -7.01 0.27
CA GLY A 37 -23.49 -5.57 0.47
C GLY A 37 -22.45 -5.05 1.47
N VAL A 38 -21.40 -5.84 1.76
CA VAL A 38 -20.23 -5.34 2.46
C VAL A 38 -19.36 -4.58 1.45
N LEU A 39 -19.01 -3.34 1.76
CA LEU A 39 -18.06 -2.58 0.95
C LEU A 39 -16.70 -3.26 0.97
N VAL A 40 -16.06 -3.36 -0.19
CA VAL A 40 -14.76 -4.01 -0.34
C VAL A 40 -13.76 -3.05 -0.95
N GLY A 41 -12.60 -2.94 -0.33
CA GLY A 41 -11.54 -2.07 -0.81
C GLY A 41 -10.14 -2.66 -0.71
N ILE A 42 -9.22 -2.01 -1.41
CA ILE A 42 -7.79 -2.34 -1.41
C ILE A 42 -6.93 -1.13 -1.04
N ALA A 43 -5.79 -1.37 -0.36
CA ALA A 43 -4.85 -0.33 0.04
C ALA A 43 -3.42 -0.77 -0.27
N SER A 44 -2.69 -0.02 -1.10
CA SER A 44 -1.37 -0.42 -1.58
C SER A 44 -0.41 0.76 -1.70
N GLY A 45 0.89 0.47 -1.82
CA GLY A 45 1.91 1.44 -2.22
C GLY A 45 1.91 1.80 -3.70
N ARG A 46 1.11 1.11 -4.53
CA ARG A 46 0.98 1.38 -5.97
C ARG A 46 0.12 2.61 -6.22
N SER A 47 0.25 3.23 -7.42
CA SER A 47 -0.63 4.34 -7.82
C SER A 47 -2.05 3.85 -8.13
N VAL A 48 -3.04 4.67 -7.78
CA VAL A 48 -4.45 4.41 -8.11
C VAL A 48 -4.64 4.32 -9.62
N ASP A 49 -4.28 5.37 -10.37
CA ASP A 49 -4.62 5.49 -11.79
C ASP A 49 -3.89 4.50 -12.69
N GLN A 50 -2.64 4.21 -12.36
CA GLN A 50 -1.78 3.41 -13.23
C GLN A 50 -1.90 1.91 -12.99
N GLN A 51 -2.35 1.49 -11.81
CA GLN A 51 -2.29 0.09 -11.43
C GLN A 51 -3.54 -0.41 -10.71
N LEU A 52 -4.03 0.32 -9.69
CA LEU A 52 -5.01 -0.21 -8.76
C LEU A 52 -6.45 -0.10 -9.25
N ILE A 53 -6.77 0.93 -10.04
CA ILE A 53 -8.14 1.14 -10.52
C ILE A 53 -8.66 -0.02 -11.39
N HIS A 54 -7.75 -0.74 -12.05
CA HIS A 54 -8.08 -1.91 -12.88
C HIS A 54 -7.85 -3.25 -12.17
N GLN A 55 -7.55 -3.25 -10.89
CA GLN A 55 -7.19 -4.48 -10.16
C GLN A 55 -8.36 -5.47 -10.12
N ALA A 56 -9.58 -4.99 -9.97
CA ALA A 56 -10.78 -5.82 -10.00
C ALA A 56 -10.97 -6.53 -11.35
N ASP A 57 -10.71 -5.82 -12.44
CA ASP A 57 -10.78 -6.39 -13.81
C ASP A 57 -9.67 -7.43 -14.02
N GLN A 58 -8.44 -7.14 -13.57
CA GLN A 58 -7.33 -8.09 -13.65
C GLN A 58 -7.61 -9.38 -12.87
N TRP A 59 -8.33 -9.29 -11.77
CA TRP A 59 -8.76 -10.44 -10.98
C TRP A 59 -10.07 -11.07 -11.48
N ASN A 60 -10.69 -10.50 -12.53
CA ASN A 60 -11.96 -10.95 -13.10
C ASN A 60 -13.07 -11.06 -12.04
N LEU A 61 -13.21 -10.04 -11.18
CA LEU A 61 -14.23 -10.03 -10.13
C LEU A 61 -15.63 -9.79 -10.70
N GLY A 62 -15.77 -9.07 -11.81
CA GLY A 62 -17.06 -8.71 -12.42
C GLY A 62 -17.72 -7.49 -11.77
N TRP A 63 -17.09 -6.86 -10.78
CA TRP A 63 -17.48 -5.64 -10.09
C TRP A 63 -16.21 -4.82 -9.75
N GLN A 64 -16.36 -3.56 -9.31
CA GLN A 64 -15.24 -2.68 -8.98
C GLN A 64 -15.17 -2.45 -7.48
N PHE A 65 -13.96 -2.23 -6.94
CA PHE A 65 -13.77 -1.90 -5.54
C PHE A 65 -14.47 -0.60 -5.16
N ASP A 66 -15.14 -0.57 -4.00
CA ASP A 66 -15.80 0.60 -3.45
C ASP A 66 -14.81 1.66 -2.98
N VAL A 67 -13.62 1.25 -2.56
CA VAL A 67 -12.53 2.12 -2.14
C VAL A 67 -11.18 1.56 -2.58
N VAL A 68 -10.37 2.40 -3.24
CA VAL A 68 -9.01 2.05 -3.64
C VAL A 68 -8.05 3.10 -3.08
N ILE A 69 -7.15 2.65 -2.23
CA ILE A 69 -6.12 3.48 -1.60
C ILE A 69 -4.78 3.19 -2.25
N GLY A 70 -4.19 4.22 -2.84
CA GLY A 70 -2.88 4.18 -3.47
C GLY A 70 -1.83 4.97 -2.73
N MET A 71 -0.57 4.84 -3.15
CA MET A 71 0.58 5.56 -2.62
C MET A 71 0.64 5.56 -1.09
N ASN A 72 0.37 4.38 -0.47
CA ASN A 72 0.33 4.21 0.98
C ASN A 72 -0.60 5.20 1.70
N GLY A 73 -1.72 5.59 1.09
CA GLY A 73 -2.68 6.55 1.66
C GLY A 73 -2.58 7.96 1.10
N GLY A 74 -1.63 8.21 0.19
CA GLY A 74 -1.51 9.49 -0.51
C GLY A 74 -2.54 9.70 -1.62
N GLU A 75 -3.17 8.63 -2.08
CA GLU A 75 -4.21 8.66 -3.11
C GLU A 75 -5.44 7.86 -2.67
N LEU A 76 -6.61 8.38 -2.97
CA LEU A 76 -7.90 7.72 -2.76
C LEU A 76 -8.72 7.77 -4.04
N TRP A 77 -9.18 6.62 -4.51
CA TRP A 77 -10.33 6.50 -5.39
C TRP A 77 -11.54 6.06 -4.58
N ASP A 78 -12.52 6.92 -4.52
CA ASP A 78 -13.82 6.66 -3.92
C ASP A 78 -14.77 6.12 -5.00
N GLY A 79 -14.96 4.82 -5.03
CA GLY A 79 -15.79 4.13 -6.01
C GLY A 79 -17.27 4.47 -5.90
N LEU A 80 -17.76 4.83 -4.69
CA LEU A 80 -19.16 5.20 -4.48
C LEU A 80 -19.50 6.58 -5.06
N SER A 81 -18.60 7.55 -4.91
CA SER A 81 -18.78 8.90 -5.45
C SER A 81 -18.09 9.12 -6.81
N GLN A 82 -17.32 8.16 -7.29
CA GLN A 82 -16.50 8.22 -8.52
C GLN A 82 -15.55 9.43 -8.50
N LYS A 83 -14.89 9.65 -7.35
CA LYS A 83 -13.97 10.78 -7.15
C LYS A 83 -12.60 10.32 -6.71
N ARG A 84 -11.59 10.99 -7.24
CA ARG A 84 -10.22 10.88 -6.77
C ARG A 84 -9.87 12.03 -5.82
N SER A 85 -9.06 11.72 -4.82
CA SER A 85 -8.46 12.69 -3.92
C SER A 85 -6.99 12.35 -3.69
N ASP A 86 -6.15 13.38 -3.61
CA ASP A 86 -4.74 13.28 -3.27
C ASP A 86 -4.49 13.91 -1.90
N TYR A 87 -3.58 13.33 -1.12
CA TYR A 87 -3.24 13.79 0.23
C TYR A 87 -1.73 14.01 0.35
N PHE A 88 -1.31 15.07 1.03
CA PHE A 88 0.02 15.29 1.57
C PHE A 88 1.19 14.87 0.65
N LYS A 89 1.39 15.56 -0.46
CA LYS A 89 2.55 15.31 -1.33
C LYS A 89 3.85 15.67 -0.62
N LEU A 90 4.88 14.85 -0.85
CA LEU A 90 6.27 15.12 -0.50
C LEU A 90 6.73 16.37 -1.25
N LYS A 91 7.13 17.41 -0.52
CA LYS A 91 7.51 18.68 -1.13
C LYS A 91 8.82 18.55 -1.89
N LYS A 92 8.96 19.29 -2.98
CA LYS A 92 10.14 19.28 -3.83
C LYS A 92 11.42 19.61 -3.06
N GLU A 93 11.38 20.48 -2.07
CA GLU A 93 12.50 20.82 -1.19
C GLU A 93 12.95 19.59 -0.39
N TRP A 94 12.00 18.81 0.13
CA TRP A 94 12.28 17.58 0.88
C TRP A 94 12.79 16.45 -0.04
N ILE A 95 12.33 16.38 -1.30
CA ILE A 95 12.88 15.42 -2.28
C ILE A 95 14.37 15.68 -2.49
N LYS A 96 14.79 16.96 -2.59
CA LYS A 96 16.20 17.34 -2.69
C LYS A 96 16.97 16.88 -1.45
N GLU A 97 16.49 17.23 -0.25
CA GLU A 97 17.10 16.82 1.02
C GLU A 97 17.26 15.29 1.12
N ILE A 98 16.26 14.53 0.71
CA ILE A 98 16.30 13.06 0.73
C ILE A 98 17.35 12.51 -0.24
N ILE A 99 17.46 13.09 -1.44
CA ILE A 99 18.50 12.66 -2.40
C ILE A 99 19.88 12.95 -1.84
N GLU A 100 20.07 14.12 -1.22
CA GLU A 100 21.33 14.49 -0.55
C GLU A 100 21.63 13.57 0.66
N LEU A 101 20.61 13.25 1.48
CA LEU A 101 20.70 12.31 2.59
C LEU A 101 21.16 10.92 2.12
N MET A 102 20.63 10.44 1.00
CA MET A 102 20.92 9.09 0.47
C MET A 102 22.19 9.01 -0.39
N ALA A 103 22.84 10.15 -0.67
CA ALA A 103 24.02 10.21 -1.51
C ALA A 103 25.20 9.30 -1.06
N PRO A 104 25.47 9.10 0.25
CA PRO A 104 26.56 8.20 0.71
C PRO A 104 26.44 6.76 0.20
N PHE A 105 25.23 6.27 -0.07
CA PHE A 105 24.98 4.91 -0.51
C PHE A 105 25.06 4.72 -2.02
N ASN A 106 25.20 5.81 -2.80
CA ASN A 106 25.24 5.80 -4.27
C ASN A 106 24.09 4.98 -4.91
N LEU A 107 22.92 5.04 -4.32
CA LEU A 107 21.73 4.36 -4.82
C LEU A 107 21.11 5.14 -5.99
N ASN A 108 20.24 4.47 -6.76
CA ASN A 108 19.54 5.04 -7.88
C ASN A 108 18.15 5.53 -7.41
N PRO A 109 17.94 6.85 -7.22
CA PRO A 109 16.62 7.36 -6.90
C PRO A 109 15.67 7.15 -8.08
N PHE A 110 14.43 6.84 -7.77
CA PHE A 110 13.35 6.81 -8.75
C PHE A 110 12.02 7.19 -8.13
N MET A 111 11.10 7.70 -8.94
CA MET A 111 9.75 8.02 -8.52
C MET A 111 8.77 7.90 -9.69
N TYR A 112 7.49 7.74 -9.39
CA TYR A 112 6.46 7.88 -10.40
C TYR A 112 6.24 9.36 -10.69
N TYR A 113 6.30 9.73 -11.96
CA TYR A 113 6.20 11.10 -12.41
C TYR A 113 5.33 11.16 -13.67
N HIS A 114 4.11 11.66 -13.52
CA HIS A 114 3.09 11.53 -14.57
C HIS A 114 2.97 10.06 -15.04
N ASP A 115 3.13 9.80 -16.33
CA ASP A 115 3.00 8.46 -16.92
C ASP A 115 4.32 7.68 -17.03
N VAL A 116 5.37 8.15 -16.35
CA VAL A 116 6.70 7.54 -16.42
C VAL A 116 7.27 7.25 -15.02
N MET A 117 8.24 6.36 -14.97
CA MET A 117 9.12 6.18 -13.83
C MET A 117 10.39 6.99 -14.06
N LEU A 118 10.50 8.13 -13.38
CA LEU A 118 11.66 9.00 -13.45
C LEU A 118 12.80 8.37 -12.65
N CYS A 119 13.99 8.25 -13.23
CA CYS A 119 15.15 7.56 -12.67
C CYS A 119 16.44 8.34 -12.93
N LEU A 120 17.42 8.24 -12.03
CA LEU A 120 18.71 8.91 -12.22
C LEU A 120 19.52 8.26 -13.33
N ARG A 121 19.55 6.93 -13.35
CA ARG A 121 20.37 6.15 -14.32
C ARG A 121 19.72 4.81 -14.65
N GLU A 122 20.17 4.25 -15.76
CA GLU A 122 19.76 2.90 -16.14
C GLU A 122 20.46 1.87 -15.25
N ASP A 123 19.71 0.92 -14.70
CA ASP A 123 20.20 -0.28 -14.05
C ASP A 123 19.18 -1.43 -14.17
N GLU A 124 19.60 -2.63 -13.82
CA GLU A 124 18.76 -3.82 -13.96
C GLU A 124 17.53 -3.78 -13.06
N ALA A 125 17.64 -3.21 -11.86
CA ALA A 125 16.54 -3.09 -10.92
C ALA A 125 15.44 -2.14 -11.45
N ILE A 126 15.84 -1.05 -12.12
CA ILE A 126 14.91 -0.12 -12.77
C ILE A 126 14.23 -0.80 -13.96
N LYS A 127 14.97 -1.55 -14.80
CA LYS A 127 14.38 -2.31 -15.92
C LYS A 127 13.31 -3.28 -15.44
N GLN A 128 13.63 -4.08 -14.41
CA GLN A 128 12.68 -5.03 -13.84
C GLN A 128 11.47 -4.33 -13.22
N SER A 129 11.67 -3.20 -12.52
CA SER A 129 10.57 -2.42 -11.95
C SER A 129 9.68 -1.83 -13.05
N SER A 130 10.27 -1.31 -14.12
CA SER A 130 9.57 -0.80 -15.31
C SER A 130 8.70 -1.88 -15.96
N LEU A 131 9.27 -3.06 -16.20
CA LEU A 131 8.54 -4.19 -16.79
C LEU A 131 7.40 -4.68 -15.88
N ARG A 132 7.68 -4.89 -14.59
CA ARG A 132 6.68 -5.37 -13.63
C ARG A 132 5.51 -4.42 -13.47
N ASN A 133 5.78 -3.12 -13.44
CA ASN A 133 4.75 -2.09 -13.26
C ASN A 133 4.16 -1.61 -14.59
N GLN A 134 4.64 -2.11 -15.72
CA GLN A 134 4.20 -1.72 -17.07
C GLN A 134 4.29 -0.20 -17.31
N ILE A 135 5.30 0.44 -16.72
CA ILE A 135 5.54 1.88 -16.81
C ILE A 135 6.90 2.16 -17.44
N LYS A 136 6.96 3.11 -18.35
CA LYS A 136 8.19 3.45 -19.06
C LYS A 136 9.18 4.14 -18.12
N ALA A 137 10.43 3.68 -18.08
CA ALA A 137 11.51 4.39 -17.41
C ALA A 137 11.95 5.60 -18.26
N GLN A 138 12.11 6.75 -17.60
CA GLN A 138 12.69 7.97 -18.15
C GLN A 138 13.87 8.39 -17.30
N TYR A 139 15.01 8.64 -17.94
CA TYR A 139 16.23 9.02 -17.24
C TYR A 139 16.41 10.53 -17.24
N VAL A 140 16.66 11.10 -16.06
CA VAL A 140 16.92 12.53 -15.91
C VAL A 140 18.23 12.93 -16.60
N LYS A 141 18.29 14.14 -17.12
CA LYS A 141 19.53 14.75 -17.63
C LYS A 141 20.30 15.42 -16.52
N ASP A 142 19.59 15.94 -15.53
CA ASP A 142 20.14 16.56 -14.33
C ASP A 142 19.33 16.10 -13.11
N VAL A 143 20.02 15.84 -12.02
CA VAL A 143 19.39 15.36 -10.78
C VAL A 143 18.32 16.31 -10.25
N SER A 144 18.39 17.60 -10.57
CA SER A 144 17.41 18.60 -10.16
C SER A 144 16.02 18.38 -10.75
N GLU A 145 15.88 17.56 -11.78
CA GLU A 145 14.57 17.21 -12.34
C GLU A 145 13.69 16.45 -11.34
N PHE A 146 14.28 15.74 -10.35
CA PHE A 146 13.52 15.05 -9.30
C PHE A 146 12.74 15.99 -8.39
N TRP A 147 13.19 17.22 -8.20
CA TRP A 147 12.54 18.23 -7.36
C TRP A 147 12.02 19.42 -8.14
N SER A 148 11.59 19.18 -9.38
CA SER A 148 10.90 20.20 -10.20
C SER A 148 9.52 20.54 -9.64
N GLU A 149 8.85 19.57 -9.02
CA GLU A 149 7.54 19.72 -8.38
C GLU A 149 7.37 18.75 -7.20
N ASP A 150 6.30 18.96 -6.40
CA ASP A 150 5.92 18.06 -5.32
C ASP A 150 5.47 16.71 -5.89
N ASN A 151 5.86 15.61 -5.23
CA ASN A 151 5.52 14.25 -5.67
C ASN A 151 4.97 13.40 -4.51
N ALA A 152 4.29 12.31 -4.81
CA ALA A 152 3.75 11.42 -3.78
C ALA A 152 4.86 10.80 -2.92
N LYS A 153 5.96 10.36 -3.54
CA LYS A 153 7.08 9.70 -2.87
C LYS A 153 8.34 9.68 -3.74
N ILE A 154 9.49 9.43 -3.11
CA ILE A 154 10.74 9.04 -3.77
C ILE A 154 11.23 7.72 -3.21
N MET A 155 11.81 6.89 -4.04
CA MET A 155 12.16 5.50 -3.74
C MET A 155 13.62 5.21 -4.07
N PHE A 156 14.22 4.29 -3.29
CA PHE A 156 15.58 3.79 -3.54
C PHE A 156 15.57 2.27 -3.45
N ARG A 157 16.04 1.63 -4.51
CA ARG A 157 16.24 0.18 -4.53
C ARG A 157 17.69 -0.16 -4.30
N MET A 158 17.95 -1.22 -3.55
CA MET A 158 19.28 -1.67 -3.15
C MET A 158 19.34 -3.19 -3.10
N LYS A 159 20.49 -3.75 -2.78
CA LYS A 159 20.61 -5.16 -2.42
C LYS A 159 20.05 -5.38 -1.01
N GLU A 160 19.47 -6.55 -0.76
CA GLU A 160 18.86 -6.86 0.54
C GLU A 160 19.85 -6.74 1.70
N GLU A 161 21.12 -7.08 1.46
CA GLU A 161 22.19 -7.01 2.46
C GLU A 161 22.55 -5.57 2.87
N GLN A 162 22.22 -4.57 2.04
CA GLN A 162 22.45 -3.15 2.33
C GLN A 162 21.32 -2.54 3.16
N MET A 163 20.12 -3.14 3.15
CA MET A 163 18.93 -2.57 3.78
C MET A 163 19.12 -2.27 5.27
N PRO A 164 19.68 -3.17 6.11
CA PRO A 164 19.86 -2.88 7.54
C PRO A 164 20.73 -1.65 7.82
N GLU A 165 21.79 -1.44 7.01
CA GLU A 165 22.66 -0.26 7.13
C GLU A 165 21.92 1.02 6.75
N VAL A 166 21.15 0.98 5.65
CA VAL A 166 20.38 2.12 5.19
C VAL A 166 19.27 2.46 6.18
N GLU A 167 18.54 1.48 6.71
CA GLU A 167 17.50 1.71 7.74
C GLU A 167 18.10 2.35 9.00
N ALA A 168 19.24 1.86 9.49
CA ALA A 168 19.92 2.43 10.66
C ALA A 168 20.39 3.87 10.40
N TYR A 169 20.92 4.14 9.21
CA TYR A 169 21.36 5.48 8.83
C TYR A 169 20.19 6.46 8.77
N VAL A 170 19.10 6.09 8.08
CA VAL A 170 17.89 6.92 7.99
C VAL A 170 17.29 7.15 9.37
N ALA A 171 17.21 6.15 10.22
CA ALA A 171 16.72 6.27 11.59
C ALA A 171 17.56 7.23 12.46
N SER A 172 18.86 7.36 12.17
CA SER A 172 19.77 8.31 12.85
C SER A 172 19.65 9.75 12.34
N HIS A 173 18.92 9.97 11.24
CA HIS A 173 18.69 11.27 10.61
C HIS A 173 17.18 11.57 10.47
N PRO A 174 16.43 11.64 11.58
CA PRO A 174 14.99 11.84 11.52
C PRO A 174 14.63 13.21 11.00
N SER A 175 13.58 13.30 10.17
CA SER A 175 12.98 14.55 9.71
C SER A 175 11.62 14.79 10.40
N PRO A 176 11.24 16.04 10.72
CA PRO A 176 9.88 16.36 11.16
C PRO A 176 8.86 16.34 10.00
N ASP A 177 9.31 16.40 8.77
CA ASP A 177 8.51 16.67 7.58
C ASP A 177 8.23 15.42 6.75
N TYR A 178 9.16 14.47 6.68
CA TYR A 178 9.04 13.24 5.94
C TYR A 178 9.51 12.04 6.76
N HIS A 179 9.11 10.86 6.34
CA HIS A 179 9.58 9.60 6.91
C HIS A 179 9.91 8.59 5.80
N ALA A 180 10.67 7.58 6.19
CA ALA A 180 10.97 6.45 5.32
C ALA A 180 10.44 5.16 5.95
N PHE A 181 10.05 4.22 5.09
CA PHE A 181 9.71 2.87 5.49
C PHE A 181 10.10 1.86 4.41
N LYS A 182 10.41 0.67 4.86
CA LYS A 182 10.70 -0.46 3.99
C LYS A 182 9.38 -1.06 3.51
N THR A 183 9.21 -1.16 2.19
CA THR A 183 8.05 -1.79 1.54
C THR A 183 8.36 -3.14 0.91
N GLN A 184 9.66 -3.43 0.69
CA GLN A 184 10.17 -4.71 0.21
C GLN A 184 11.54 -4.96 0.83
N ALA A 185 12.02 -6.19 0.82
CA ALA A 185 13.35 -6.54 1.35
C ALA A 185 14.50 -5.66 0.79
N ASN A 186 14.31 -5.11 -0.41
CA ASN A 186 15.29 -4.32 -1.15
C ASN A 186 14.80 -2.93 -1.59
N LEU A 187 13.71 -2.42 -0.98
CA LEU A 187 13.10 -1.14 -1.35
C LEU A 187 12.75 -0.31 -0.12
N ILE A 188 13.30 0.91 -0.05
CA ILE A 188 12.91 1.94 0.90
C ILE A 188 12.22 3.09 0.17
N GLU A 189 11.14 3.61 0.77
CA GLU A 189 10.32 4.68 0.24
C GLU A 189 10.27 5.84 1.22
N PHE A 190 10.35 7.08 0.71
CA PHE A 190 10.17 8.31 1.48
C PHE A 190 8.91 9.00 1.03
N CYS A 191 8.10 9.45 1.98
CA CYS A 191 6.89 10.24 1.73
C CYS A 191 6.69 11.30 2.82
N ASP A 192 5.72 12.19 2.64
CA ASP A 192 5.29 13.13 3.68
C ASP A 192 4.97 12.36 4.97
N ARG A 193 5.44 12.87 6.12
CA ARG A 193 5.33 12.18 7.41
C ARG A 193 3.89 11.84 7.82
N ARG A 194 2.92 12.56 7.30
CA ARG A 194 1.49 12.36 7.58
C ARG A 194 0.88 11.21 6.79
N ILE A 195 1.58 10.73 5.74
CA ILE A 195 1.08 9.67 4.88
C ILE A 195 1.21 8.31 5.54
N ASN A 196 0.10 7.63 5.63
CA ASN A 196 -0.06 6.21 5.91
C ASN A 196 -1.43 5.76 5.38
N LYS A 197 -1.66 4.47 5.24
CA LYS A 197 -2.89 3.93 4.63
C LYS A 197 -4.16 4.34 5.37
N SER A 198 -4.10 4.64 6.67
CA SER A 198 -5.28 5.05 7.45
C SER A 198 -5.79 6.43 7.06
N VAL A 199 -4.95 7.33 6.54
CA VAL A 199 -5.37 8.69 6.13
C VAL A 199 -6.51 8.65 5.11
N ALA A 200 -6.33 7.88 4.05
CA ALA A 200 -7.34 7.73 3.01
C ALA A 200 -8.56 6.92 3.48
N MET A 201 -8.36 5.88 4.32
CA MET A 201 -9.45 5.13 4.96
C MET A 201 -10.34 6.05 5.81
N LEU A 202 -9.74 6.84 6.69
CA LEU A 202 -10.47 7.78 7.55
C LEU A 202 -11.21 8.84 6.73
N ALA A 203 -10.60 9.35 5.66
CA ALA A 203 -11.23 10.31 4.75
C ALA A 203 -12.45 9.70 4.04
N PHE A 204 -12.35 8.46 3.53
CA PHE A 204 -13.45 7.71 2.93
C PHE A 204 -14.58 7.50 3.94
N CYS A 205 -14.27 6.98 5.12
CA CYS A 205 -15.26 6.74 6.19
C CYS A 205 -16.00 8.03 6.58
N LYS A 206 -15.27 9.13 6.74
CA LYS A 206 -15.84 10.44 7.04
C LYS A 206 -16.75 10.92 5.91
N GLY A 207 -16.36 10.77 4.65
CA GLY A 207 -17.12 11.19 3.47
C GLY A 207 -18.46 10.47 3.33
N HIS A 208 -18.55 9.23 3.80
CA HIS A 208 -19.74 8.38 3.71
C HIS A 208 -20.46 8.16 5.04
N ASN A 209 -20.10 8.88 6.12
CA ASN A 209 -20.64 8.68 7.46
C ASN A 209 -20.56 7.20 7.90
N LEU A 210 -19.50 6.51 7.52
CA LEU A 210 -19.25 5.12 7.88
C LEU A 210 -18.52 5.09 9.24
N PRO A 211 -19.11 4.48 10.29
CA PRO A 211 -18.43 4.35 11.57
C PRO A 211 -17.13 3.54 11.41
N ILE A 212 -16.03 4.04 11.97
CA ILE A 212 -14.73 3.35 11.87
C ILE A 212 -14.77 1.98 12.53
N GLU A 213 -15.59 1.79 13.56
CA GLU A 213 -15.84 0.54 14.27
C GLU A 213 -16.45 -0.54 13.35
N SER A 214 -17.00 -0.14 12.20
CA SER A 214 -17.54 -1.06 11.19
C SER A 214 -16.53 -1.41 10.08
N VAL A 215 -15.27 -0.95 10.19
CA VAL A 215 -14.21 -1.26 9.26
C VAL A 215 -13.39 -2.42 9.77
N MET A 216 -13.24 -3.47 8.96
CA MET A 216 -12.25 -4.53 9.16
C MET A 216 -11.11 -4.32 8.17
N ALA A 217 -9.88 -4.25 8.66
CA ALA A 217 -8.69 -4.07 7.83
C ALA A 217 -7.76 -5.27 7.91
N PHE A 218 -7.14 -5.62 6.77
CA PHE A 218 -6.14 -6.69 6.66
C PHE A 218 -4.82 -6.15 6.12
N GLY A 219 -3.71 -6.62 6.70
CA GLY A 219 -2.37 -6.23 6.29
C GLY A 219 -1.31 -7.20 6.79
N ASP A 220 -0.05 -7.02 6.37
CA ASP A 220 1.05 -7.89 6.80
C ASP A 220 2.38 -7.15 7.05
N MET A 221 2.62 -5.99 6.45
CA MET A 221 3.88 -5.28 6.58
C MET A 221 3.77 -3.96 7.35
N SER A 222 4.93 -3.40 7.72
CA SER A 222 5.02 -2.20 8.58
C SER A 222 4.23 -0.99 8.07
N ASN A 223 3.98 -0.88 6.76
CA ASN A 223 3.16 0.17 6.16
C ASN A 223 1.63 -0.02 6.38
N ASP A 224 1.23 -1.17 6.96
CA ASP A 224 -0.17 -1.47 7.32
C ASP A 224 -0.49 -1.16 8.79
N ARG A 225 0.52 -0.87 9.62
CA ARG A 225 0.37 -0.70 11.07
C ARG A 225 -0.72 0.30 11.44
N GLU A 226 -0.65 1.49 10.87
CA GLU A 226 -1.62 2.55 11.12
C GLU A 226 -3.01 2.17 10.57
N LEU A 227 -3.08 1.47 9.44
CA LEU A 227 -4.33 0.95 8.89
C LEU A 227 -5.01 -0.01 9.86
N LEU A 228 -4.27 -1.00 10.36
CA LEU A 228 -4.79 -2.00 11.31
C LEU A 228 -5.17 -1.38 12.65
N LYS A 229 -4.35 -0.44 13.14
CA LYS A 229 -4.57 0.22 14.43
C LYS A 229 -5.79 1.16 14.44
N GLU A 230 -6.02 1.87 13.34
CA GLU A 230 -7.12 2.84 13.24
C GLU A 230 -8.45 2.20 12.81
N ALA A 231 -8.44 1.03 12.19
CA ALA A 231 -9.65 0.29 11.85
C ALA A 231 -10.37 -0.20 13.11
N GLY A 232 -11.68 -0.38 13.03
CA GLY A 232 -12.46 -0.97 14.13
C GLY A 232 -12.13 -2.43 14.41
N TRP A 233 -11.46 -3.10 13.46
CA TRP A 233 -10.96 -4.46 13.61
C TRP A 233 -9.77 -4.70 12.67
N GLY A 234 -8.56 -4.54 13.20
CA GLY A 234 -7.31 -4.78 12.48
C GLY A 234 -6.87 -6.24 12.56
N VAL A 235 -6.65 -6.87 11.44
CA VAL A 235 -6.24 -8.29 11.33
C VAL A 235 -4.92 -8.39 10.59
N CYS A 236 -3.89 -8.92 11.22
CA CYS A 236 -2.60 -9.19 10.59
C CYS A 236 -2.55 -10.62 10.06
N LEU A 237 -2.01 -10.80 8.84
CA LEU A 237 -1.77 -12.15 8.33
C LEU A 237 -0.67 -12.86 9.16
N LEU A 238 -0.74 -14.20 9.26
CA LEU A 238 0.26 -14.99 10.00
C LEU A 238 1.70 -14.78 9.46
N ASN A 239 1.86 -14.52 8.16
CA ASN A 239 3.14 -14.17 7.55
C ASN A 239 3.59 -12.72 7.81
N GLY A 240 2.79 -11.92 8.52
CA GLY A 240 3.10 -10.52 8.74
C GLY A 240 4.32 -10.29 9.64
N SER A 241 4.89 -9.09 9.56
CA SER A 241 6.02 -8.67 10.37
C SER A 241 5.63 -8.54 11.86
N ASP A 242 6.60 -8.71 12.75
CA ASP A 242 6.33 -8.69 14.20
C ASP A 242 5.77 -7.37 14.69
N ASP A 243 6.22 -6.25 14.13
CA ASP A 243 5.72 -4.91 14.47
C ASP A 243 4.29 -4.68 13.97
N THR A 244 3.89 -5.29 12.86
CA THR A 244 2.51 -5.25 12.34
C THR A 244 1.60 -6.13 13.17
N LYS A 245 2.04 -7.34 13.52
CA LYS A 245 1.31 -8.23 14.43
C LYS A 245 1.06 -7.60 15.80
N ALA A 246 2.03 -6.85 16.32
CA ALA A 246 1.91 -6.15 17.60
C ALA A 246 0.88 -5.00 17.58
N CYS A 247 0.47 -4.52 16.42
CA CYS A 247 -0.52 -3.45 16.24
C CYS A 247 -1.92 -3.96 15.90
N ALA A 248 -2.06 -5.22 15.51
CA ALA A 248 -3.33 -5.82 15.13
C ALA A 248 -4.14 -6.28 16.35
N ASP A 249 -5.48 -6.26 16.20
CA ASP A 249 -6.38 -6.86 17.20
C ASP A 249 -6.31 -8.39 17.18
N GLU A 250 -6.15 -8.96 15.96
CA GLU A 250 -6.08 -10.41 15.75
C GLU A 250 -5.07 -10.78 14.67
N ILE A 251 -4.64 -12.04 14.68
CA ILE A 251 -3.72 -12.61 13.69
C ILE A 251 -4.41 -13.81 13.03
N THR A 252 -4.34 -13.94 11.72
CA THR A 252 -4.93 -15.09 11.02
C THR A 252 -4.24 -16.40 11.42
N GLU A 253 -4.98 -17.52 11.38
CA GLU A 253 -4.43 -18.84 11.70
C GLU A 253 -3.50 -19.37 10.60
N LYS A 254 -3.63 -18.85 9.37
CA LYS A 254 -2.88 -19.23 8.19
C LYS A 254 -2.19 -18.03 7.53
N PRO A 255 -1.06 -18.26 6.85
CA PRO A 255 -0.42 -17.21 6.05
C PRO A 255 -1.22 -16.93 4.77
N CYS A 256 -0.87 -15.85 4.08
CA CYS A 256 -1.46 -15.48 2.78
C CYS A 256 -1.43 -16.63 1.77
N GLY A 257 -0.30 -17.33 1.65
CA GLY A 257 -0.13 -18.45 0.71
C GLY A 257 -0.99 -19.70 0.98
N GLU A 258 -1.66 -19.74 2.13
CA GLU A 258 -2.60 -20.81 2.54
C GLU A 258 -4.03 -20.25 2.71
N ASP A 259 -4.35 -19.19 1.97
CA ASP A 259 -5.67 -18.54 2.01
C ASP A 259 -6.07 -17.97 3.39
N GLY A 260 -5.11 -17.43 4.15
CA GLY A 260 -5.35 -16.92 5.51
C GLY A 260 -6.45 -15.84 5.58
N PHE A 261 -6.50 -14.92 4.61
CA PHE A 261 -7.59 -13.95 4.48
C PHE A 261 -8.94 -14.64 4.29
N ALA A 262 -9.03 -15.57 3.34
CA ALA A 262 -10.28 -16.22 3.01
C ALA A 262 -10.83 -17.07 4.18
N ASP A 263 -9.95 -17.81 4.84
CA ASP A 263 -10.28 -18.61 6.02
C ASP A 263 -10.83 -17.74 7.16
N TYR A 264 -10.20 -16.57 7.36
CA TYR A 264 -10.60 -15.63 8.39
C TYR A 264 -11.97 -14.99 8.09
N VAL A 265 -12.18 -14.51 6.87
CA VAL A 265 -13.46 -13.92 6.44
C VAL A 265 -14.60 -14.93 6.54
N GLU A 266 -14.39 -16.15 6.08
CA GLU A 266 -15.40 -17.22 6.17
C GLU A 266 -15.80 -17.48 7.62
N LYS A 267 -14.82 -17.65 8.51
CA LYS A 267 -15.01 -17.99 9.92
C LYS A 267 -15.63 -16.85 10.74
N HIS A 268 -15.23 -15.62 10.50
CA HIS A 268 -15.57 -14.46 11.36
C HIS A 268 -16.66 -13.56 10.79
N ILE A 269 -16.93 -13.61 9.48
CA ILE A 269 -17.97 -12.78 8.84
C ILE A 269 -19.09 -13.64 8.28
N LEU A 270 -18.78 -14.57 7.35
CA LEU A 270 -19.82 -15.23 6.56
C LEU A 270 -20.59 -16.27 7.38
N ILE A 271 -19.90 -17.22 8.00
CA ILE A 271 -20.56 -18.26 8.83
C ILE A 271 -21.42 -17.64 9.94
N PRO A 272 -20.94 -16.67 10.75
CA PRO A 272 -21.73 -16.08 11.80
C PRO A 272 -22.99 -15.33 11.33
N ARG A 273 -22.98 -14.88 10.05
CA ARG A 273 -24.13 -14.18 9.44
C ARG A 273 -25.05 -15.11 8.64
N GLY A 274 -24.67 -16.39 8.50
CA GLY A 274 -25.40 -17.36 7.69
C GLY A 274 -25.30 -17.11 6.18
N TRP A 275 -24.22 -16.51 5.75
CA TRP A 275 -23.94 -16.12 4.36
C TRP A 275 -23.15 -17.19 3.65
#